data_33fc63c8f0f554028e5f33b233a996b3
#
_entry.id   33fc63c8f0f554028e5f33b233a996b3
#
_cell.length_a   1.000
_cell.length_b   1.000
_cell.length_c   1.000
_cell.angle_alpha   90.00
_cell.angle_beta   90.00
_cell.angle_gamma   90.00
#
_symmetry.space_group_name_H-M   'P 1'
#
loop_
_entity.id
_entity.type
_entity.pdbx_description
1 polymer ?
#
loop_
_entity_poly.entity_id
_entity_poly.type
_entity_poly.pdbx_seq_one_letter_code
_entity_poly.pdbx_strand_id
1 'polypeptide(L)'
;MLLKSKNFDAKGWKMDENRRIAVIGSGISGAAAAWLLRDRADITLFERGPRFGGHTHTFTVKEEPSVAVDTGFMVFNRENYPLLCALFEHLGIGSYPTDMSFAASFEQGRLEYAGTDLNTLFGQRKNLVNTRFWGMLISIMRFNRLAQQALSASLPAQMGVGQFLDSHGFSETFRSRYLYPMAAAIWSCPRDQIAQFPAVSFLRFFANHGLIRLADRPQWLTVEGGSSSYMNRLISDLGQRVRPNVQVAQVKRTAHGVDLIEKDGTRQSFDEVVLACHSDQALHLLADPSPSERCLLGAIPYQANRVLLHRDPALMPRERRVWSSWNYLSRSAEDLSLIH
;
A
#
# COMPACT_ATOMS: atom_id res chain seq x y z
N MET A 1 22.96 9.79 -0.22
CA MET A 1 23.79 9.26 0.88
C MET A 1 23.36 7.81 1.11
N LEU A 2 24.10 6.87 0.52
CA LEU A 2 23.83 5.43 0.58
C LEU A 2 24.05 4.96 2.02
N LEU A 3 22.99 4.60 2.71
CA LEU A 3 23.07 3.76 3.90
C LEU A 3 23.53 2.37 3.41
N LYS A 4 24.84 2.14 3.42
CA LYS A 4 25.40 0.80 3.34
C LYS A 4 24.71 -0.04 4.38
N SER A 5 24.28 -1.23 3.98
CA SER A 5 23.76 -2.30 4.83
C SER A 5 24.69 -2.51 6.03
N LYS A 6 24.49 -1.74 7.08
CA LYS A 6 25.01 -2.11 8.39
C LYS A 6 24.11 -3.24 8.87
N ASN A 7 24.73 -4.37 9.09
CA ASN A 7 24.17 -5.50 9.78
C ASN A 7 23.13 -5.02 10.79
N PHE A 8 21.97 -5.67 10.80
CA PHE A 8 21.00 -5.55 11.89
C PHE A 8 21.65 -6.12 13.16
N ASP A 9 22.74 -5.49 13.58
CA ASP A 9 23.45 -5.78 14.80
C ASP A 9 22.88 -4.88 15.90
N ALA A 10 21.80 -5.35 16.48
CA ALA A 10 21.17 -4.71 17.62
C ALA A 10 22.00 -4.91 18.92
N LYS A 11 23.32 -4.96 18.82
CA LYS A 11 24.29 -5.12 19.92
C LYS A 11 24.35 -3.95 20.90
N GLY A 12 23.26 -3.31 21.19
CA GLY A 12 23.22 -2.22 22.17
C GLY A 12 21.97 -2.18 23.03
N TRP A 13 20.92 -2.88 22.64
CA TRP A 13 19.68 -2.93 23.40
C TRP A 13 19.66 -4.23 24.22
N LYS A 14 20.08 -4.16 25.48
CA LYS A 14 19.81 -5.20 26.46
C LYS A 14 18.33 -5.06 26.88
N MET A 15 17.45 -5.79 26.22
CA MET A 15 16.11 -6.04 26.76
C MET A 15 16.20 -7.21 27.75
N ASP A 16 15.38 -7.17 28.77
CA ASP A 16 15.20 -8.29 29.70
C ASP A 16 14.45 -9.40 28.94
N GLU A 17 15.09 -10.57 28.80
CA GLU A 17 14.53 -11.74 28.08
C GLU A 17 13.21 -12.23 28.73
N ASN A 18 12.98 -11.90 30.00
CA ASN A 18 11.75 -12.23 30.72
C ASN A 18 10.60 -11.23 30.44
N ARG A 19 10.87 -10.16 29.70
CA ARG A 19 9.86 -9.13 29.42
C ARG A 19 8.77 -9.68 28.51
N ARG A 20 7.53 -9.65 28.98
CA ARG A 20 6.36 -10.15 28.27
C ARG A 20 5.79 -9.05 27.38
N ILE A 21 5.79 -9.27 26.08
CA ILE A 21 5.29 -8.28 25.10
C ILE A 21 4.16 -8.90 24.27
N ALA A 22 3.01 -8.26 24.30
CA ALA A 22 1.91 -8.60 23.41
C ALA A 22 2.01 -7.81 22.11
N VAL A 23 1.81 -8.48 20.96
CA VAL A 23 1.69 -7.84 19.65
C VAL A 23 0.28 -8.11 19.13
N ILE A 24 -0.49 -7.07 18.80
CA ILE A 24 -1.88 -7.20 18.35
C ILE A 24 -1.99 -6.89 16.88
N GLY A 25 -2.36 -7.89 16.11
CA GLY A 25 -2.46 -7.86 14.64
C GLY A 25 -1.28 -8.53 13.96
N SER A 26 -1.56 -9.51 13.09
CA SER A 26 -0.58 -10.33 12.40
C SER A 26 -0.31 -9.89 10.95
N GLY A 27 -0.63 -8.65 10.61
CA GLY A 27 -0.14 -8.04 9.36
C GLY A 27 1.38 -7.97 9.35
N ILE A 28 1.98 -7.55 8.22
CA ILE A 28 3.45 -7.49 8.11
C ILE A 28 4.11 -6.71 9.25
N SER A 29 3.48 -5.63 9.73
CA SER A 29 4.03 -4.83 10.83
C SER A 29 4.12 -5.61 12.13
N GLY A 30 3.05 -6.32 12.51
CA GLY A 30 3.03 -7.10 13.75
C GLY A 30 3.86 -8.36 13.66
N ALA A 31 3.76 -9.09 12.56
CA ALA A 31 4.55 -10.31 12.35
C ALA A 31 6.06 -10.01 12.33
N ALA A 32 6.48 -8.93 11.63
CA ALA A 32 7.88 -8.51 11.62
C ALA A 32 8.35 -8.01 12.99
N ALA A 33 7.53 -7.23 13.71
CA ALA A 33 7.86 -6.78 15.07
C ALA A 33 8.03 -7.96 16.03
N ALA A 34 7.08 -8.89 16.04
CA ALA A 34 7.16 -10.09 16.86
C ALA A 34 8.39 -10.92 16.51
N TRP A 35 8.67 -11.11 15.23
CA TRP A 35 9.82 -11.87 14.74
C TRP A 35 11.15 -11.23 15.15
N LEU A 36 11.29 -9.90 15.05
CA LEU A 36 12.50 -9.17 15.44
C LEU A 36 12.75 -9.22 16.97
N LEU A 37 11.69 -9.31 17.74
CA LEU A 37 11.76 -9.34 19.21
C LEU A 37 11.85 -10.75 19.80
N ARG A 38 11.62 -11.81 19.03
CA ARG A 38 11.46 -13.20 19.50
C ARG A 38 12.60 -13.76 20.34
N ASP A 39 13.82 -13.28 20.08
CA ASP A 39 15.04 -13.73 20.77
C ASP A 39 15.44 -12.76 21.91
N ARG A 40 14.56 -11.82 22.28
CA ARG A 40 14.86 -10.73 23.24
C ARG A 40 13.78 -10.50 24.27
N ALA A 41 12.61 -11.08 24.07
CA ALA A 41 11.47 -10.98 24.96
C ALA A 41 10.53 -12.17 24.80
N ASP A 42 9.71 -12.42 25.79
CA ASP A 42 8.60 -13.37 25.72
C ASP A 42 7.44 -12.74 24.93
N ILE A 43 7.35 -13.08 23.65
CA ILE A 43 6.42 -12.47 22.71
C ILE A 43 5.16 -13.34 22.55
N THR A 44 4.00 -12.68 22.57
CA THR A 44 2.74 -13.29 22.13
C THR A 44 2.12 -12.46 21.02
N LEU A 45 1.95 -13.04 19.83
CA LEU A 45 1.28 -12.40 18.67
C LEU A 45 -0.18 -12.84 18.60
N PHE A 46 -1.09 -11.89 18.73
CA PHE A 46 -2.54 -12.11 18.68
C PHE A 46 -3.10 -11.78 17.30
N GLU A 47 -3.91 -12.68 16.77
CA GLU A 47 -4.66 -12.48 15.51
C GLU A 47 -6.13 -12.86 15.71
N ARG A 48 -7.04 -11.94 15.37
CA ARG A 48 -8.49 -12.15 15.53
C ARG A 48 -9.08 -13.19 14.56
N GLY A 49 -8.46 -13.33 13.40
CA GLY A 49 -8.90 -14.23 12.34
C GLY A 49 -8.19 -15.58 12.32
N PRO A 50 -8.65 -16.50 11.49
CA PRO A 50 -7.98 -17.79 11.31
C PRO A 50 -6.71 -17.71 10.46
N ARG A 51 -6.52 -16.59 9.72
CA ARG A 51 -5.43 -16.38 8.78
C ARG A 51 -4.51 -15.27 9.27
N PHE A 52 -3.21 -15.50 9.19
CA PHE A 52 -2.18 -14.48 9.41
C PHE A 52 -1.92 -13.66 8.14
N GLY A 53 -1.35 -12.48 8.31
CA GLY A 53 -0.81 -11.67 7.21
C GLY A 53 -1.59 -10.39 6.90
N GLY A 54 -2.82 -10.23 7.36
CA GLY A 54 -3.61 -9.03 7.05
C GLY A 54 -3.76 -8.82 5.54
N HIS A 55 -3.21 -7.72 4.99
CA HIS A 55 -3.19 -7.44 3.55
C HIS A 55 -2.16 -8.28 2.77
N THR A 56 -1.29 -9.03 3.42
CA THR A 56 -0.46 -10.07 2.80
C THR A 56 -1.34 -11.29 2.55
N HIS A 57 -1.89 -11.38 1.35
CA HIS A 57 -2.86 -12.44 1.03
C HIS A 57 -2.67 -12.93 -0.41
N THR A 58 -2.20 -14.16 -0.54
CA THR A 58 -2.06 -14.86 -1.81
C THR A 58 -3.19 -15.86 -1.96
N PHE A 59 -3.93 -15.80 -3.04
CA PHE A 59 -4.91 -16.80 -3.43
C PHE A 59 -4.29 -17.73 -4.48
N THR A 60 -4.36 -19.03 -4.25
CA THR A 60 -3.89 -20.02 -5.23
C THR A 60 -5.04 -20.46 -6.11
N VAL A 61 -4.98 -20.10 -7.38
CA VAL A 61 -5.90 -20.60 -8.41
C VAL A 61 -5.47 -22.02 -8.76
N LYS A 62 -6.38 -22.98 -8.55
CA LYS A 62 -6.15 -24.40 -8.84
C LYS A 62 -6.35 -24.65 -10.32
N GLU A 63 -5.36 -24.35 -11.12
CA GLU A 63 -5.24 -24.70 -12.54
C GLU A 63 -3.92 -25.46 -12.74
N GLU A 64 -3.68 -26.02 -13.90
CA GLU A 64 -2.41 -26.65 -14.23
C GLU A 64 -1.67 -25.79 -15.29
N PRO A 65 -0.55 -25.14 -14.92
CA PRO A 65 0.02 -25.04 -13.56
C PRO A 65 -0.79 -24.13 -12.63
N SER A 66 -0.71 -24.38 -11.32
CA SER A 66 -1.34 -23.53 -10.32
C SER A 66 -0.73 -22.13 -10.31
N VAL A 67 -1.57 -21.10 -10.17
CA VAL A 67 -1.14 -19.70 -10.19
C VAL A 67 -1.38 -19.06 -8.81
N ALA A 68 -0.32 -18.48 -8.23
CA ALA A 68 -0.40 -17.68 -7.03
C ALA A 68 -0.76 -16.23 -7.39
N VAL A 69 -1.86 -15.72 -6.84
CA VAL A 69 -2.37 -14.36 -7.10
C VAL A 69 -2.43 -13.58 -5.80
N ASP A 70 -1.66 -12.53 -5.69
CA ASP A 70 -1.74 -11.62 -4.55
C ASP A 70 -2.95 -10.70 -4.68
N THR A 71 -3.75 -10.61 -3.61
CA THR A 71 -4.96 -9.80 -3.55
C THR A 71 -4.84 -8.58 -2.63
N GLY A 72 -3.65 -8.30 -2.17
CA GLY A 72 -3.34 -7.16 -1.31
C GLY A 72 -1.98 -6.56 -1.67
N PHE A 73 -0.92 -6.90 -0.94
CA PHE A 73 0.43 -6.47 -1.27
C PHE A 73 0.99 -7.28 -2.44
N MET A 74 1.29 -6.63 -3.56
CA MET A 74 1.66 -7.29 -4.82
C MET A 74 3.07 -6.98 -5.30
N VAL A 75 3.54 -5.74 -5.13
CA VAL A 75 4.77 -5.26 -5.74
C VAL A 75 5.57 -4.36 -4.81
N PHE A 76 6.88 -4.36 -4.95
CA PHE A 76 7.82 -3.51 -4.22
C PHE A 76 9.01 -3.16 -5.12
N ASN A 77 9.87 -2.25 -4.67
CA ASN A 77 11.15 -1.95 -5.32
C ASN A 77 12.24 -1.69 -4.27
N ARG A 78 13.49 -1.84 -4.65
CA ARG A 78 14.61 -1.72 -3.71
C ARG A 78 14.84 -0.29 -3.23
N GLU A 79 14.48 0.70 -4.03
CA GLU A 79 14.67 2.12 -3.71
C GLU A 79 13.76 2.56 -2.55
N ASN A 80 12.48 2.17 -2.60
CA ASN A 80 11.47 2.61 -1.64
C ASN A 80 11.28 1.66 -0.45
N TYR A 81 11.69 0.40 -0.59
CA TYR A 81 11.45 -0.66 0.41
C TYR A 81 12.74 -1.30 0.94
N PRO A 82 13.78 -0.51 1.34
CA PRO A 82 15.08 -1.08 1.70
C PRO A 82 15.01 -2.04 2.89
N LEU A 83 14.16 -1.75 3.89
CA LEU A 83 14.00 -2.61 5.07
C LEU A 83 13.26 -3.91 4.73
N LEU A 84 12.26 -3.85 3.85
CA LEU A 84 11.56 -5.04 3.38
C LEU A 84 12.50 -5.94 2.55
N CYS A 85 13.32 -5.34 1.70
CA CYS A 85 14.33 -6.07 0.94
C CYS A 85 15.34 -6.76 1.86
N ALA A 86 15.81 -6.08 2.90
CA ALA A 86 16.70 -6.67 3.89
C ALA A 86 16.04 -7.81 4.67
N LEU A 87 14.76 -7.69 5.00
CA LEU A 87 13.98 -8.76 5.61
C LEU A 87 13.88 -9.98 4.68
N PHE A 88 13.56 -9.77 3.41
CA PHE A 88 13.46 -10.85 2.42
C PHE A 88 14.80 -11.56 2.22
N GLU A 89 15.88 -10.82 2.11
CA GLU A 89 17.24 -11.37 2.03
C GLU A 89 17.56 -12.24 3.25
N HIS A 90 17.25 -11.76 4.46
CA HIS A 90 17.46 -12.49 5.71
C HIS A 90 16.61 -13.77 5.77
N LEU A 91 15.37 -13.72 5.32
CA LEU A 91 14.45 -14.88 5.32
C LEU A 91 14.68 -15.84 4.14
N GLY A 92 15.55 -15.50 3.18
CA GLY A 92 15.77 -16.28 1.97
C GLY A 92 14.55 -16.26 1.02
N ILE A 93 13.80 -15.15 0.97
CA ILE A 93 12.63 -14.99 0.11
C ILE A 93 13.05 -14.47 -1.27
N GLY A 94 12.74 -15.25 -2.31
CA GLY A 94 12.99 -14.88 -3.70
C GLY A 94 12.02 -13.81 -4.22
N SER A 95 12.49 -13.09 -5.22
CA SER A 95 11.67 -12.12 -5.96
C SER A 95 12.14 -12.01 -7.40
N TYR A 96 11.24 -11.66 -8.31
CA TYR A 96 11.57 -11.47 -9.73
C TYR A 96 11.03 -10.12 -10.25
N PRO A 97 11.65 -9.59 -11.33
CA PRO A 97 11.19 -8.37 -11.98
C PRO A 97 9.75 -8.48 -12.46
N THR A 98 8.99 -7.43 -12.22
CA THR A 98 7.62 -7.28 -12.72
C THR A 98 7.41 -5.90 -13.33
N ASP A 99 6.29 -5.75 -14.00
CA ASP A 99 5.85 -4.50 -14.59
C ASP A 99 4.84 -3.78 -13.67
N MET A 100 4.91 -2.46 -13.66
CA MET A 100 3.99 -1.58 -12.95
C MET A 100 3.37 -0.59 -13.94
N SER A 101 2.88 -1.13 -15.06
CA SER A 101 2.23 -0.35 -16.11
C SER A 101 0.81 0.07 -15.72
N PHE A 102 0.39 1.19 -16.26
CA PHE A 102 -0.94 1.76 -16.05
C PHE A 102 -1.64 2.00 -17.36
N ALA A 103 -2.89 1.55 -17.45
CA ALA A 103 -3.81 1.85 -18.53
C ALA A 103 -5.08 2.52 -18.03
N ALA A 104 -5.70 3.27 -18.90
CA ALA A 104 -7.00 3.88 -18.64
C ALA A 104 -7.96 3.65 -19.81
N SER A 105 -9.19 3.27 -19.49
CA SER A 105 -10.31 3.07 -20.41
C SER A 105 -11.51 3.89 -19.95
N PHE A 106 -12.01 4.75 -20.81
CA PHE A 106 -13.13 5.65 -20.53
C PHE A 106 -14.26 5.43 -21.50
N GLU A 107 -15.49 5.68 -21.02
CA GLU A 107 -16.68 5.70 -21.85
C GLU A 107 -16.79 4.43 -22.71
N GLN A 108 -16.71 3.27 -22.03
CA GLN A 108 -16.81 1.95 -22.67
C GLN A 108 -15.80 1.73 -23.83
N GLY A 109 -14.55 2.20 -23.64
CA GLY A 109 -13.48 2.03 -24.63
C GLY A 109 -13.43 3.13 -25.69
N ARG A 110 -14.16 4.23 -25.53
CA ARG A 110 -14.08 5.36 -26.44
C ARG A 110 -12.71 6.04 -26.40
N LEU A 111 -12.10 6.13 -25.21
CA LEU A 111 -10.72 6.57 -25.03
C LEU A 111 -9.97 5.51 -24.24
N GLU A 112 -8.94 4.92 -24.83
CA GLU A 112 -8.06 3.98 -24.17
C GLU A 112 -6.61 4.27 -24.52
N TYR A 113 -5.75 4.17 -23.50
CA TYR A 113 -4.30 4.34 -23.65
C TYR A 113 -3.58 3.67 -22.46
N ALA A 114 -2.30 3.38 -22.64
CA ALA A 114 -1.40 2.98 -21.54
C ALA A 114 -0.09 3.78 -21.61
N GLY A 115 0.59 3.90 -20.49
CA GLY A 115 1.78 4.74 -20.34
C GLY A 115 3.11 4.00 -20.44
N THR A 116 3.15 2.80 -21.01
CA THR A 116 4.36 1.95 -21.06
C THR A 116 5.32 2.43 -22.14
N ASP A 117 4.84 2.60 -23.35
CA ASP A 117 5.58 3.03 -24.54
C ASP A 117 4.69 3.79 -25.54
N LEU A 118 5.27 4.27 -26.64
CA LEU A 118 4.50 4.98 -27.68
C LEU A 118 3.47 4.08 -28.37
N ASN A 119 3.71 2.78 -28.47
CA ASN A 119 2.78 1.86 -29.11
C ASN A 119 1.52 1.66 -28.27
N THR A 120 1.67 1.52 -26.97
CA THR A 120 0.57 1.40 -25.99
C THR A 120 -0.10 2.74 -25.72
N LEU A 121 0.65 3.85 -25.71
CA LEU A 121 0.12 5.20 -25.55
C LEU A 121 -0.84 5.55 -26.70
N PHE A 122 -0.48 5.18 -27.93
CA PHE A 122 -1.32 5.29 -29.11
C PHE A 122 -1.94 3.94 -29.51
N GLY A 123 -2.27 3.09 -28.55
CA GLY A 123 -2.95 1.81 -28.79
C GLY A 123 -4.20 1.99 -29.65
N GLN A 124 -5.00 3.00 -29.35
CA GLN A 124 -6.02 3.52 -30.25
C GLN A 124 -5.39 4.53 -31.21
N ARG A 125 -5.14 4.14 -32.47
CA ARG A 125 -4.44 4.97 -33.46
C ARG A 125 -5.15 6.31 -33.75
N LYS A 126 -6.46 6.41 -33.55
CA LYS A 126 -7.22 7.68 -33.67
C LYS A 126 -6.71 8.77 -32.69
N ASN A 127 -6.03 8.39 -31.60
CA ASN A 127 -5.46 9.34 -30.65
C ASN A 127 -4.28 10.13 -31.24
N LEU A 128 -3.66 9.66 -32.32
CA LEU A 128 -2.60 10.38 -33.04
C LEU A 128 -3.08 11.74 -33.61
N VAL A 129 -4.35 11.82 -34.01
CA VAL A 129 -4.97 13.04 -34.55
C VAL A 129 -5.88 13.76 -33.53
N ASN A 130 -5.94 13.29 -32.30
CA ASN A 130 -6.77 13.85 -31.25
C ASN A 130 -6.03 14.98 -30.49
N THR A 131 -6.36 16.22 -30.81
CA THR A 131 -5.73 17.41 -30.17
C THR A 131 -5.92 17.48 -28.66
N ARG A 132 -7.06 17.01 -28.12
CA ARG A 132 -7.31 16.94 -26.68
C ARG A 132 -6.38 15.93 -25.99
N PHE A 133 -6.10 14.82 -26.67
CA PHE A 133 -5.17 13.80 -26.18
C PHE A 133 -3.74 14.37 -26.13
N TRP A 134 -3.29 15.06 -27.18
CA TRP A 134 -1.99 15.74 -27.18
C TRP A 134 -1.90 16.82 -26.10
N GLY A 135 -2.94 17.61 -25.88
CA GLY A 135 -3.01 18.58 -24.78
C GLY A 135 -2.86 17.93 -23.40
N MET A 136 -3.43 16.73 -23.23
CA MET A 136 -3.24 15.93 -22.01
C MET A 136 -1.77 15.48 -21.86
N LEU A 137 -1.13 14.98 -22.91
CA LEU A 137 0.29 14.56 -22.87
C LEU A 137 1.23 15.72 -22.55
N ILE A 138 1.00 16.89 -23.14
CA ILE A 138 1.75 18.11 -22.81
C ILE A 138 1.56 18.48 -21.33
N SER A 139 0.33 18.35 -20.83
CA SER A 139 0.02 18.62 -19.42
C SER A 139 0.70 17.64 -18.48
N ILE A 140 0.88 16.37 -18.86
CA ILE A 140 1.65 15.37 -18.10
C ILE A 140 3.11 15.82 -17.96
N MET A 141 3.75 16.18 -19.04
CA MET A 141 5.15 16.65 -19.02
C MET A 141 5.31 17.92 -18.19
N ARG A 142 4.37 18.87 -18.34
CA ARG A 142 4.34 20.10 -17.54
C ARG A 142 4.14 19.80 -16.05
N PHE A 143 3.23 18.89 -15.71
CA PHE A 143 2.98 18.47 -14.33
C PHE A 143 4.24 17.86 -13.71
N ASN A 144 4.90 16.93 -14.40
CA ASN A 144 6.11 16.27 -13.90
C ASN A 144 7.20 17.30 -13.56
N ARG A 145 7.42 18.31 -14.42
CA ARG A 145 8.37 19.38 -14.17
C ARG A 145 7.96 20.25 -12.98
N LEU A 146 6.72 20.69 -12.93
CA LEU A 146 6.21 21.53 -11.84
C LEU A 146 6.19 20.79 -10.50
N ALA A 147 5.90 19.51 -10.49
CA ALA A 147 5.93 18.68 -9.28
C ALA A 147 7.35 18.63 -8.68
N GLN A 148 8.39 18.45 -9.50
CA GLN A 148 9.79 18.47 -9.06
C GLN A 148 10.18 19.85 -8.50
N GLN A 149 9.80 20.93 -9.19
CA GLN A 149 10.06 22.31 -8.72
C GLN A 149 9.36 22.60 -7.41
N ALA A 150 8.09 22.21 -7.29
CA ALA A 150 7.29 22.42 -6.09
C ALA A 150 7.80 21.67 -4.86
N LEU A 151 8.39 20.49 -5.05
CA LEU A 151 9.02 19.73 -3.96
C LEU A 151 10.33 20.37 -3.49
N SER A 152 11.01 21.13 -4.34
CA SER A 152 12.23 21.89 -4.01
C SER A 152 11.89 23.26 -3.38
N ALA A 153 10.73 23.81 -3.71
CA ALA A 153 10.19 25.05 -3.13
C ALA A 153 9.15 24.64 -2.08
N SER A 154 9.25 25.11 -0.85
CA SER A 154 8.30 24.77 0.22
C SER A 154 6.86 25.13 -0.17
N LEU A 155 6.01 24.12 -0.39
CA LEU A 155 4.57 24.30 -0.59
C LEU A 155 3.86 24.53 0.74
N PRO A 156 2.77 25.32 0.78
CA PRO A 156 1.92 25.43 1.96
C PRO A 156 1.37 24.05 2.37
N ALA A 157 1.52 23.70 3.64
CA ALA A 157 1.11 22.37 4.15
C ALA A 157 -0.40 22.10 3.97
N GLN A 158 -1.21 23.14 3.96
CA GLN A 158 -2.67 23.08 3.83
C GLN A 158 -3.16 23.01 2.36
N MET A 159 -2.27 23.21 1.38
CA MET A 159 -2.66 23.21 -0.03
C MET A 159 -3.10 21.82 -0.48
N GLY A 160 -4.33 21.70 -0.97
CA GLY A 160 -4.84 20.49 -1.62
C GLY A 160 -4.35 20.33 -3.06
N VAL A 161 -4.38 19.09 -3.58
CA VAL A 161 -4.03 18.78 -4.98
C VAL A 161 -4.88 19.59 -5.95
N GLY A 162 -6.20 19.74 -5.71
CA GLY A 162 -7.08 20.54 -6.55
C GLY A 162 -6.61 22.00 -6.64
N GLN A 163 -6.30 22.63 -5.51
CA GLN A 163 -5.80 24.01 -5.44
C GLN A 163 -4.45 24.16 -6.16
N PHE A 164 -3.55 23.17 -6.02
CA PHE A 164 -2.29 23.16 -6.75
C PHE A 164 -2.52 23.13 -8.27
N LEU A 165 -3.45 22.29 -8.73
CA LEU A 165 -3.79 22.20 -10.15
C LEU A 165 -4.46 23.47 -10.67
N ASP A 166 -5.32 24.12 -9.87
CA ASP A 166 -5.99 25.38 -10.21
C ASP A 166 -4.97 26.51 -10.36
N SER A 167 -4.08 26.67 -9.38
CA SER A 167 -3.06 27.73 -9.39
C SER A 167 -2.10 27.65 -10.58
N HIS A 168 -1.96 26.43 -11.15
CA HIS A 168 -1.13 26.21 -12.34
C HIS A 168 -1.93 26.06 -13.63
N GLY A 169 -3.25 26.26 -13.63
CA GLY A 169 -4.08 26.23 -14.84
C GLY A 169 -4.09 24.88 -15.56
N PHE A 170 -4.18 23.78 -14.82
CA PHE A 170 -4.34 22.46 -15.43
C PHE A 170 -5.79 22.22 -15.87
N SER A 171 -5.95 21.70 -17.10
CA SER A 171 -7.26 21.43 -17.68
C SER A 171 -8.00 20.29 -17.01
N GLU A 172 -9.33 20.32 -17.08
CA GLU A 172 -10.17 19.22 -16.60
C GLU A 172 -9.86 17.89 -17.30
N THR A 173 -9.50 17.92 -18.59
CA THR A 173 -9.09 16.73 -19.33
C THR A 173 -7.87 16.06 -18.69
N PHE A 174 -6.86 16.82 -18.31
CA PHE A 174 -5.68 16.28 -17.60
C PHE A 174 -6.05 15.66 -16.25
N ARG A 175 -6.89 16.36 -15.47
CA ARG A 175 -7.32 15.92 -14.15
C ARG A 175 -8.14 14.63 -14.23
N SER A 176 -9.21 14.65 -15.04
CA SER A 176 -10.20 13.57 -15.09
C SER A 176 -9.79 12.38 -15.96
N ARG A 177 -8.86 12.56 -16.90
CA ARG A 177 -8.46 11.50 -17.81
C ARG A 177 -7.07 10.93 -17.53
N TYR A 178 -6.28 11.57 -16.64
CA TYR A 178 -4.94 11.08 -16.29
C TYR A 178 -4.70 11.08 -14.79
N LEU A 179 -4.62 12.27 -14.15
CA LEU A 179 -4.07 12.37 -12.79
C LEU A 179 -4.97 11.71 -11.74
N TYR A 180 -6.25 12.02 -11.72
CA TYR A 180 -7.18 11.45 -10.75
C TYR A 180 -7.42 9.96 -10.99
N PRO A 181 -7.57 9.44 -12.22
CA PRO A 181 -7.59 8.02 -12.49
C PRO A 181 -6.37 7.26 -11.97
N MET A 182 -5.17 7.78 -12.23
CA MET A 182 -3.93 7.17 -11.73
C MET A 182 -3.87 7.18 -10.20
N ALA A 183 -4.21 8.29 -9.58
CA ALA A 183 -4.26 8.40 -8.12
C ALA A 183 -5.35 7.49 -7.51
N ALA A 184 -6.52 7.41 -8.12
CA ALA A 184 -7.59 6.51 -7.71
C ALA A 184 -7.15 5.04 -7.80
N ALA A 185 -6.40 4.68 -8.83
CA ALA A 185 -5.82 3.34 -8.97
C ALA A 185 -4.87 3.03 -7.81
N ILE A 186 -4.00 3.97 -7.45
CA ILE A 186 -2.99 3.77 -6.40
C ILE A 186 -3.62 3.67 -5.00
N TRP A 187 -4.57 4.55 -4.68
CA TRP A 187 -5.14 4.67 -3.34
C TRP A 187 -6.54 4.06 -3.18
N SER A 188 -7.10 3.48 -4.24
CA SER A 188 -8.44 2.88 -4.24
C SER A 188 -9.51 3.81 -3.63
N CYS A 189 -9.44 5.11 -3.93
CA CYS A 189 -10.32 6.14 -3.37
C CYS A 189 -11.09 6.88 -4.47
N PRO A 190 -12.26 7.46 -4.17
CA PRO A 190 -13.04 8.28 -5.10
C PRO A 190 -12.26 9.49 -5.61
N ARG A 191 -12.55 9.89 -6.85
CA ARG A 191 -11.84 10.97 -7.56
C ARG A 191 -11.96 12.33 -6.90
N ASP A 192 -13.09 12.61 -6.30
CA ASP A 192 -13.39 13.87 -5.59
C ASP A 192 -12.54 14.01 -4.33
N GLN A 193 -12.23 12.93 -3.65
CA GLN A 193 -11.36 12.95 -2.48
C GLN A 193 -9.90 13.27 -2.84
N ILE A 194 -9.44 12.87 -4.04
CA ILE A 194 -8.06 13.13 -4.48
C ILE A 194 -7.75 14.62 -4.54
N ALA A 195 -8.71 15.45 -4.94
CA ALA A 195 -8.55 16.90 -5.00
C ALA A 195 -8.23 17.52 -3.62
N GLN A 196 -8.65 16.87 -2.54
CA GLN A 196 -8.47 17.33 -1.16
C GLN A 196 -7.17 16.80 -0.53
N PHE A 197 -6.47 15.84 -1.16
CA PHE A 197 -5.20 15.32 -0.63
C PHE A 197 -4.19 16.46 -0.48
N PRO A 198 -3.39 16.49 0.62
CA PRO A 198 -2.30 17.44 0.75
C PRO A 198 -1.32 17.34 -0.42
N ALA A 199 -1.17 18.43 -1.17
CA ALA A 199 -0.36 18.47 -2.40
C ALA A 199 1.09 18.02 -2.14
N VAL A 200 1.69 18.42 -1.01
CA VAL A 200 3.05 18.03 -0.64
C VAL A 200 3.20 16.51 -0.55
N SER A 201 2.28 15.86 0.16
CA SER A 201 2.30 14.40 0.35
C SER A 201 2.07 13.65 -0.96
N PHE A 202 1.11 14.13 -1.76
CA PHE A 202 0.80 13.60 -3.07
C PHE A 202 2.00 13.67 -4.03
N LEU A 203 2.59 14.85 -4.19
CA LEU A 203 3.73 15.05 -5.09
C LEU A 203 4.97 14.29 -4.62
N ARG A 204 5.21 14.22 -3.30
CA ARG A 204 6.30 13.44 -2.72
C ARG A 204 6.14 11.95 -3.00
N PHE A 205 4.91 11.43 -2.87
CA PHE A 205 4.63 10.05 -3.21
C PHE A 205 4.91 9.78 -4.70
N PHE A 206 4.42 10.64 -5.60
CA PHE A 206 4.65 10.50 -7.04
C PHE A 206 6.15 10.56 -7.39
N ALA A 207 6.91 11.43 -6.73
CA ALA A 207 8.35 11.54 -6.91
C ALA A 207 9.10 10.29 -6.43
N ASN A 208 8.81 9.83 -5.21
CA ASN A 208 9.45 8.67 -4.60
C ASN A 208 9.21 7.39 -5.41
N HIS A 209 8.00 7.21 -5.94
CA HIS A 209 7.66 6.03 -6.73
C HIS A 209 8.02 6.15 -8.22
N GLY A 210 8.74 7.20 -8.61
CA GLY A 210 9.19 7.41 -9.99
C GLY A 210 8.08 7.75 -10.97
N LEU A 211 6.86 8.08 -10.51
CA LEU A 211 5.69 8.34 -11.36
C LEU A 211 5.81 9.65 -12.17
N ILE A 212 6.63 10.59 -11.71
CA ILE A 212 6.95 11.84 -12.41
C ILE A 212 8.26 11.76 -13.20
N ARG A 213 8.91 10.59 -13.25
CA ARG A 213 10.11 10.33 -14.06
C ARG A 213 9.70 9.74 -15.40
N LEU A 214 10.31 10.23 -16.47
CA LEU A 214 10.13 9.68 -17.83
C LEU A 214 11.14 8.57 -18.13
N ALA A 215 12.31 8.63 -17.51
CA ALA A 215 13.39 7.65 -17.59
C ALA A 215 13.87 7.27 -16.18
N ASP A 216 14.70 6.23 -16.08
CA ASP A 216 15.32 5.76 -14.84
C ASP A 216 14.28 5.47 -13.73
N ARG A 217 13.17 4.86 -14.11
CA ARG A 217 12.16 4.41 -13.17
C ARG A 217 12.68 3.22 -12.36
N PRO A 218 12.34 3.12 -11.06
CA PRO A 218 12.76 1.98 -10.26
C PRO A 218 12.22 0.67 -10.85
N GLN A 219 13.05 -0.38 -10.88
CA GLN A 219 12.60 -1.71 -11.25
C GLN A 219 11.66 -2.24 -10.16
N TRP A 220 10.44 -2.56 -10.53
CA TRP A 220 9.49 -3.20 -9.65
C TRP A 220 9.73 -4.71 -9.58
N LEU A 221 9.47 -5.27 -8.42
CA LEU A 221 9.65 -6.68 -8.10
C LEU A 221 8.35 -7.22 -7.51
N THR A 222 8.13 -8.51 -7.67
CA THR A 222 7.09 -9.27 -6.97
C THR A 222 7.71 -10.47 -6.27
N VAL A 223 7.03 -10.97 -5.23
CA VAL A 223 7.53 -12.08 -4.41
C VAL A 223 7.31 -13.40 -5.13
N GLU A 224 8.34 -14.24 -5.18
CA GLU A 224 8.25 -15.59 -5.73
C GLU A 224 7.28 -16.44 -4.90
N GLY A 225 6.30 -17.05 -5.57
CA GLY A 225 5.23 -17.83 -4.91
C GLY A 225 4.17 -16.97 -4.20
N GLY A 226 4.21 -15.65 -4.37
CA GLY A 226 3.28 -14.70 -3.77
C GLY A 226 3.69 -14.23 -2.37
N SER A 227 3.03 -13.17 -1.91
CA SER A 227 3.36 -12.48 -0.65
C SER A 227 3.16 -13.35 0.60
N SER A 228 2.32 -14.37 0.55
CA SER A 228 2.16 -15.32 1.66
C SER A 228 3.45 -16.10 1.97
N SER A 229 4.42 -16.19 1.05
CA SER A 229 5.67 -16.91 1.24
C SER A 229 6.46 -16.35 2.44
N TYR A 230 6.71 -15.05 2.49
CA TYR A 230 7.42 -14.45 3.61
C TYR A 230 6.60 -14.43 4.90
N MET A 231 5.29 -14.31 4.80
CA MET A 231 4.41 -14.37 5.96
C MET A 231 4.45 -15.76 6.62
N ASN A 232 4.35 -16.81 5.82
CA ASN A 232 4.46 -18.18 6.30
C ASN A 232 5.81 -18.42 6.98
N ARG A 233 6.89 -17.87 6.45
CA ARG A 233 8.21 -17.98 7.07
C ARG A 233 8.28 -17.28 8.42
N LEU A 234 7.81 -16.03 8.53
CA LEU A 234 7.75 -15.28 9.80
C LEU A 234 6.93 -16.01 10.87
N ILE A 235 5.75 -16.52 10.50
CA ILE A 235 4.87 -17.23 11.42
C ILE A 235 5.46 -18.58 11.84
N SER A 236 6.10 -19.31 10.91
CA SER A 236 6.80 -20.55 11.23
C SER A 236 7.92 -20.35 12.23
N ASP A 237 8.71 -19.29 12.08
CA ASP A 237 9.82 -18.96 13.01
C ASP A 237 9.31 -18.53 14.38
N LEU A 238 8.11 -17.96 14.49
CA LEU A 238 7.46 -17.60 15.75
C LEU A 238 6.87 -18.83 16.49
N GLY A 239 6.49 -19.87 15.77
CA GLY A 239 6.01 -21.13 16.34
C GLY A 239 4.82 -20.94 17.28
N GLN A 240 4.91 -21.40 18.53
CA GLN A 240 3.83 -21.36 19.51
C GLN A 240 3.54 -19.96 20.07
N ARG A 241 4.32 -18.95 19.73
CA ARG A 241 4.11 -17.55 20.13
C ARG A 241 2.92 -16.88 19.42
N VAL A 242 2.34 -17.53 18.40
CA VAL A 242 1.21 -16.99 17.64
C VAL A 242 -0.13 -17.57 18.14
N ARG A 243 -1.12 -16.69 18.29
CA ARG A 243 -2.45 -17.02 18.80
C ARG A 243 -3.51 -16.60 17.76
N PRO A 244 -3.86 -17.49 16.82
CA PRO A 244 -4.95 -17.23 15.87
C PRO A 244 -6.31 -17.34 16.56
N ASN A 245 -7.33 -16.73 15.96
CA ASN A 245 -8.72 -16.73 16.45
C ASN A 245 -8.89 -16.10 17.85
N VAL A 246 -7.95 -15.25 18.26
CA VAL A 246 -8.04 -14.55 19.55
C VAL A 246 -8.31 -13.07 19.26
N GLN A 247 -9.54 -12.66 19.59
CA GLN A 247 -9.94 -11.26 19.46
C GLN A 247 -9.72 -10.53 20.78
N VAL A 248 -8.68 -9.67 20.82
CA VAL A 248 -8.51 -8.71 21.89
C VAL A 248 -9.64 -7.68 21.80
N ALA A 249 -10.36 -7.48 22.90
CA ALA A 249 -11.44 -6.51 23.00
C ALA A 249 -11.00 -5.20 23.64
N GLN A 250 -10.04 -5.27 24.59
CA GLN A 250 -9.60 -4.09 25.31
C GLN A 250 -8.13 -4.19 25.74
N VAL A 251 -7.46 -3.05 25.74
CA VAL A 251 -6.11 -2.84 26.25
C VAL A 251 -6.19 -1.79 27.35
N LYS A 252 -5.85 -2.15 28.57
CA LYS A 252 -5.90 -1.28 29.75
C LYS A 252 -4.52 -1.11 30.35
N ARG A 253 -4.06 0.12 30.50
CA ARG A 253 -2.81 0.43 31.19
C ARG A 253 -2.97 0.21 32.67
N THR A 254 -1.92 -0.32 33.32
CA THR A 254 -1.83 -0.50 34.76
C THR A 254 -0.56 0.18 35.31
N ALA A 255 -0.39 0.18 36.61
CA ALA A 255 0.84 0.73 37.21
C ALA A 255 2.11 -0.07 36.85
N HIS A 256 1.97 -1.34 36.46
CA HIS A 256 3.08 -2.26 36.21
C HIS A 256 3.14 -2.83 34.79
N GLY A 257 2.32 -2.33 33.90
CA GLY A 257 2.28 -2.82 32.51
C GLY A 257 0.91 -2.63 31.84
N VAL A 258 0.43 -3.65 31.18
CA VAL A 258 -0.79 -3.61 30.37
C VAL A 258 -1.60 -4.89 30.57
N ASP A 259 -2.90 -4.75 30.82
CA ASP A 259 -3.85 -5.85 30.79
C ASP A 259 -4.54 -5.91 29.42
N LEU A 260 -4.51 -7.07 28.81
CA LEU A 260 -5.32 -7.41 27.63
C LEU A 260 -6.57 -8.16 28.08
N ILE A 261 -7.72 -7.74 27.57
CA ILE A 261 -8.99 -8.41 27.77
C ILE A 261 -9.46 -8.94 26.44
N GLU A 262 -9.61 -10.25 26.32
CA GLU A 262 -10.11 -10.92 25.14
C GLU A 262 -11.67 -10.83 25.10
N LYS A 263 -12.25 -11.08 23.92
CA LYS A 263 -13.71 -10.99 23.75
C LYS A 263 -14.51 -11.99 24.60
N ASP A 264 -13.91 -13.11 24.95
CA ASP A 264 -14.49 -14.12 25.82
C ASP A 264 -14.34 -13.80 27.33
N GLY A 265 -13.70 -12.68 27.67
CA GLY A 265 -13.44 -12.24 29.03
C GLY A 265 -12.10 -12.70 29.63
N THR A 266 -11.32 -13.50 28.91
CA THR A 266 -9.99 -13.91 29.33
C THR A 266 -9.09 -12.67 29.52
N ARG A 267 -8.33 -12.62 30.64
CA ARG A 267 -7.40 -11.55 30.93
C ARG A 267 -5.97 -12.06 30.98
N GLN A 268 -5.07 -11.30 30.37
CA GLN A 268 -3.64 -11.57 30.39
C GLN A 268 -2.89 -10.25 30.63
N SER A 269 -1.86 -10.29 31.48
CA SER A 269 -1.02 -9.13 31.77
C SER A 269 0.30 -9.24 31.03
N PHE A 270 0.78 -8.12 30.53
CA PHE A 270 2.04 -7.96 29.79
C PHE A 270 2.77 -6.72 30.31
N ASP A 271 4.08 -6.69 30.11
CA ASP A 271 4.86 -5.48 30.45
C ASP A 271 4.64 -4.39 29.40
N GLU A 272 4.49 -4.80 28.11
CA GLU A 272 4.30 -3.88 26.99
C GLU A 272 3.31 -4.45 25.96
N VAL A 273 2.77 -3.55 25.13
CA VAL A 273 1.93 -3.90 23.99
C VAL A 273 2.34 -3.15 22.73
N VAL A 274 2.38 -3.85 21.62
CA VAL A 274 2.53 -3.29 20.28
C VAL A 274 1.18 -3.42 19.56
N LEU A 275 0.53 -2.29 19.25
CA LEU A 275 -0.68 -2.24 18.45
C LEU A 275 -0.30 -2.17 16.98
N ALA A 276 -0.36 -3.31 16.28
CA ALA A 276 0.00 -3.45 14.86
C ALA A 276 -1.25 -3.63 13.98
N CYS A 277 -2.31 -2.91 14.30
CA CYS A 277 -3.56 -2.84 13.57
C CYS A 277 -3.80 -1.42 13.03
N HIS A 278 -4.91 -1.18 12.33
CA HIS A 278 -5.27 0.16 11.88
C HIS A 278 -5.42 1.12 13.07
N SER A 279 -5.17 2.41 12.86
CA SER A 279 -5.19 3.41 13.94
C SER A 279 -6.57 3.57 14.57
N ASP A 280 -7.66 3.47 13.81
CA ASP A 280 -9.03 3.45 14.31
C ASP A 280 -9.30 2.23 15.20
N GLN A 281 -8.82 1.06 14.81
CA GLN A 281 -8.90 -0.17 15.61
C GLN A 281 -8.06 -0.05 16.87
N ALA A 282 -6.83 0.47 16.77
CA ALA A 282 -5.96 0.72 17.91
C ALA A 282 -6.64 1.65 18.93
N LEU A 283 -7.24 2.75 18.45
CA LEU A 283 -7.98 3.68 19.31
C LEU A 283 -9.18 3.00 20.00
N HIS A 284 -9.89 2.14 19.28
CA HIS A 284 -11.04 1.41 19.83
C HIS A 284 -10.61 0.40 20.92
N LEU A 285 -9.44 -0.20 20.80
CA LEU A 285 -8.91 -1.14 21.80
C LEU A 285 -8.48 -0.47 23.11
N LEU A 286 -8.02 0.78 23.06
CA LEU A 286 -7.53 1.49 24.24
C LEU A 286 -8.69 1.80 25.21
N ALA A 287 -8.59 1.32 26.46
CA ALA A 287 -9.57 1.59 27.51
C ALA A 287 -9.55 3.07 27.95
N ASP A 288 -8.37 3.67 27.94
CA ASP A 288 -8.06 4.96 28.51
C ASP A 288 -7.21 5.84 27.56
N PRO A 289 -7.66 6.05 26.30
CA PRO A 289 -6.86 6.82 25.36
C PRO A 289 -6.74 8.28 25.81
N SER A 290 -5.51 8.80 25.78
CA SER A 290 -5.22 10.22 26.05
C SER A 290 -5.84 11.14 24.98
N PRO A 291 -5.97 12.45 25.24
CA PRO A 291 -6.43 13.42 24.23
C PRO A 291 -5.58 13.40 22.96
N SER A 292 -4.26 13.26 23.07
CA SER A 292 -3.35 13.18 21.93
C SER A 292 -3.57 11.90 21.11
N GLU A 293 -3.74 10.75 21.77
CA GLU A 293 -4.05 9.48 21.08
C GLU A 293 -5.38 9.53 20.36
N ARG A 294 -6.42 10.11 20.95
CA ARG A 294 -7.72 10.33 20.27
C ARG A 294 -7.56 11.18 19.02
N CYS A 295 -6.83 12.29 19.16
CA CYS A 295 -6.59 13.20 18.04
C CYS A 295 -5.79 12.54 16.92
N LEU A 296 -4.65 11.92 17.24
CA LEU A 296 -3.72 11.38 16.23
C LEU A 296 -4.23 10.09 15.59
N LEU A 297 -4.70 9.13 16.39
CA LEU A 297 -5.19 7.86 15.87
C LEU A 297 -6.54 8.01 15.15
N GLY A 298 -7.38 8.94 15.59
CA GLY A 298 -8.65 9.24 14.93
C GLY A 298 -8.54 10.11 13.68
N ALA A 299 -7.38 10.72 13.42
CA ALA A 299 -7.19 11.61 12.27
C ALA A 299 -7.05 10.85 10.93
N ILE A 300 -6.80 9.55 10.95
CA ILE A 300 -6.62 8.73 9.74
C ILE A 300 -7.94 8.02 9.41
N PRO A 301 -8.67 8.46 8.37
CA PRO A 301 -9.90 7.79 7.96
C PRO A 301 -9.57 6.49 7.22
N TYR A 302 -10.39 5.46 7.44
CA TYR A 302 -10.34 4.20 6.70
C TYR A 302 -11.61 4.00 5.90
N GLN A 303 -11.45 3.47 4.69
CA GLN A 303 -12.55 3.17 3.78
C GLN A 303 -12.56 1.68 3.45
N ALA A 304 -13.73 1.07 3.51
CA ALA A 304 -13.90 -0.31 3.06
C ALA A 304 -13.87 -0.39 1.53
N ASN A 305 -13.03 -1.25 1.00
CA ASN A 305 -12.94 -1.53 -0.44
C ASN A 305 -13.37 -2.96 -0.71
N ARG A 306 -14.23 -3.13 -1.73
CA ARG A 306 -14.63 -4.45 -2.20
C ARG A 306 -13.67 -4.91 -3.29
N VAL A 307 -13.00 -6.04 -3.06
CA VAL A 307 -12.09 -6.67 -4.03
C VAL A 307 -12.72 -7.95 -4.56
N LEU A 308 -12.69 -8.13 -5.87
CA LEU A 308 -13.17 -9.33 -6.55
C LEU A 308 -12.05 -9.91 -7.39
N LEU A 309 -11.65 -11.16 -7.10
CA LEU A 309 -10.77 -11.91 -7.99
C LEU A 309 -11.60 -12.52 -9.12
N HIS A 310 -11.25 -12.22 -10.36
CA HIS A 310 -11.97 -12.69 -11.54
C HIS A 310 -11.02 -13.01 -12.69
N ARG A 311 -11.55 -13.63 -13.75
CA ARG A 311 -10.84 -13.95 -15.00
C ARG A 311 -11.63 -13.54 -16.24
N ASP A 312 -12.60 -12.62 -16.10
CA ASP A 312 -13.46 -12.18 -17.19
C ASP A 312 -12.75 -11.09 -18.01
N PRO A 313 -12.37 -11.36 -19.29
CA PRO A 313 -11.73 -10.38 -20.14
C PRO A 313 -12.66 -9.24 -20.55
N ALA A 314 -13.98 -9.36 -20.38
CA ALA A 314 -14.94 -8.28 -20.65
C ALA A 314 -14.79 -7.09 -19.68
N LEU A 315 -14.12 -7.31 -18.53
CA LEU A 315 -13.79 -6.28 -17.57
C LEU A 315 -12.46 -5.56 -17.87
N MET A 316 -11.70 -6.04 -18.89
CA MET A 316 -10.46 -5.40 -19.32
C MET A 316 -10.72 -4.33 -20.38
N PRO A 317 -9.75 -3.42 -20.67
CA PRO A 317 -9.83 -2.53 -21.82
C PRO A 317 -10.11 -3.28 -23.12
N ARG A 318 -10.87 -2.68 -24.04
CA ARG A 318 -11.22 -3.31 -25.33
C ARG A 318 -10.01 -3.48 -26.22
N GLU A 319 -9.12 -2.49 -26.23
CA GLU A 319 -7.87 -2.53 -27.00
C GLU A 319 -6.82 -3.35 -26.22
N ARG A 320 -6.57 -4.58 -26.66
CA ARG A 320 -5.62 -5.48 -25.98
C ARG A 320 -4.21 -4.92 -25.84
N ARG A 321 -3.76 -4.04 -26.75
CA ARG A 321 -2.43 -3.42 -26.69
C ARG A 321 -2.23 -2.54 -25.47
N VAL A 322 -3.31 -2.03 -24.86
CA VAL A 322 -3.23 -1.19 -23.67
C VAL A 322 -3.37 -1.96 -22.37
N TRP A 323 -3.57 -3.28 -22.42
CA TRP A 323 -3.63 -4.07 -21.20
C TRP A 323 -2.35 -3.89 -20.38
N SER A 324 -2.52 -3.57 -19.13
CA SER A 324 -1.45 -3.22 -18.22
C SER A 324 -1.64 -3.95 -16.90
N SER A 325 -0.63 -3.91 -16.04
CA SER A 325 -0.74 -4.46 -14.68
C SER A 325 -1.85 -3.76 -13.88
N TRP A 326 -2.06 -2.46 -14.14
CA TRP A 326 -3.10 -1.65 -13.50
C TRP A 326 -3.98 -1.04 -14.59
N ASN A 327 -5.27 -1.39 -14.56
CA ASN A 327 -6.22 -0.90 -15.55
C ASN A 327 -7.36 -0.15 -14.86
N TYR A 328 -7.46 1.14 -15.14
CA TYR A 328 -8.56 1.98 -14.68
C TYR A 328 -9.68 1.98 -15.70
N LEU A 329 -10.88 1.54 -15.29
CA LEU A 329 -12.06 1.55 -16.14
C LEU A 329 -13.11 2.51 -15.57
N SER A 330 -13.62 3.40 -16.41
CA SER A 330 -14.75 4.28 -16.09
C SER A 330 -15.81 4.15 -17.17
N ARG A 331 -16.95 3.59 -16.82
CA ARG A 331 -18.09 3.44 -17.73
C ARG A 331 -18.93 4.70 -17.79
N SER A 332 -19.03 5.41 -16.66
CA SER A 332 -19.67 6.73 -16.49
C SER A 332 -18.79 7.63 -15.62
N ALA A 333 -19.21 8.88 -15.39
CA ALA A 333 -18.48 9.79 -14.50
C ALA A 333 -18.45 9.31 -13.03
N GLU A 334 -19.39 8.44 -12.64
CA GLU A 334 -19.58 7.95 -11.27
C GLU A 334 -19.05 6.53 -11.03
N ASP A 335 -18.88 5.74 -12.08
CA ASP A 335 -18.43 4.35 -11.96
C ASP A 335 -16.89 4.26 -11.94
N LEU A 336 -16.36 3.72 -10.86
CA LEU A 336 -14.95 3.41 -10.68
C LEU A 336 -14.77 1.89 -10.63
N SER A 337 -13.97 1.35 -11.52
CA SER A 337 -13.48 -0.02 -11.44
C SER A 337 -11.98 -0.02 -11.68
N LEU A 338 -11.26 -0.67 -10.77
CA LEU A 338 -9.81 -0.92 -10.88
C LEU A 338 -9.61 -2.41 -11.09
N ILE A 339 -8.79 -2.76 -12.08
CA ILE A 339 -8.45 -4.14 -12.40
C ILE A 339 -6.93 -4.24 -12.42
N HIS A 340 -6.44 -5.18 -11.64
CA HIS A 340 -5.02 -5.48 -11.50
C HIS A 340 -4.69 -6.79 -12.17
#